data_9999c4c0d2ff113bc72124b55ddb33c7
#
_entry.id   9999c4c0d2ff113bc72124b55ddb33c7
#
_cell.length_a   1.000
_cell.length_b   1.000
_cell.length_c   1.000
_cell.angle_alpha   90.00
_cell.angle_beta   90.00
_cell.angle_gamma   90.00
#
_symmetry.space_group_name_H-M   'P 1'
#
loop_
_entity.id
_entity.type
_entity.pdbx_description
1 polymer ?
#
loop_
_entity_poly.entity_id
_entity_poly.type
_entity_poly.pdbx_seq_one_letter_code
_entity_poly.pdbx_strand_id
1 'polypeptide(L)'
;MSEFKASGFRDEFGSGGPDLVGITTMTSPYYFVPPSGSTAERPGSPPPGMLRFNTDIGRLEVWRNDHWATILGESPDLGVSNAGTGESPAGTGARGLVGNGSAPGVADSNVIDYVSIPTLGNAQDFGNSSAGRRWSAACASRTRGVWGGGEPAVDTIDFVTFASTGDATDAANLSVARGNVSSLSNQTRGIWAGGGTPTAQDVIDYITIASIGNAQDFGNLITANRYQNTCASSVRGIIAGGLVAPTTFDYIEYITISSTGNAQDFGDLTTNFGAGSGFSNSIRGVFSGGYGGSSPYPRHNTIQFITIASTGNSQDFGDATVSLSGRTGFASPTRGISAGGASPFNNTIDFIEIPTTGNAVDFGNLSVARAYVGGCSNGHGGL
;
A
#
# COMPACT_ATOMS: atom_id res chain seq x y z
N MET A 1 -4.52 46.63 -11.04
CA MET A 1 -4.07 45.96 -9.76
C MET A 1 -2.97 46.84 -9.18
N SER A 2 -3.10 47.25 -7.93
CA SER A 2 -2.06 48.03 -7.25
C SER A 2 -1.08 47.04 -6.62
N GLU A 3 0.18 47.10 -7.02
CA GLU A 3 1.25 46.30 -6.43
C GLU A 3 1.98 47.14 -5.39
N PHE A 4 2.11 46.65 -4.16
CA PHE A 4 2.89 47.27 -3.12
C PHE A 4 4.19 46.48 -2.91
N LYS A 5 5.34 47.12 -3.15
CA LYS A 5 6.67 46.52 -2.92
C LYS A 5 7.33 47.15 -1.72
N ALA A 6 7.65 46.35 -0.72
CA ALA A 6 8.40 46.79 0.45
C ALA A 6 9.52 45.79 0.77
N SER A 7 10.65 46.33 1.18
CA SER A 7 11.82 45.52 1.64
C SER A 7 11.64 44.95 3.04
N GLY A 8 10.60 45.34 3.76
CA GLY A 8 10.23 44.83 5.06
C GLY A 8 8.97 45.51 5.58
N PHE A 9 8.26 44.81 6.45
CA PHE A 9 7.11 45.30 7.19
C PHE A 9 7.44 45.29 8.70
N ARG A 10 7.12 46.37 9.40
CA ARG A 10 7.21 46.44 10.84
C ARG A 10 5.98 47.15 11.38
N ASP A 11 5.64 46.91 12.65
CA ASP A 11 4.65 47.71 13.36
C ASP A 11 5.10 49.16 13.48
N GLU A 12 4.19 50.05 13.88
CA GLU A 12 4.43 51.47 14.03
C GLU A 12 5.57 51.77 15.04
N PHE A 13 5.81 50.89 15.97
CA PHE A 13 6.83 51.01 17.01
C PHE A 13 8.10 50.21 16.71
N GLY A 14 8.15 49.45 15.65
CA GLY A 14 9.31 48.66 15.24
C GLY A 14 9.58 47.42 16.10
N SER A 15 8.65 47.02 16.97
CA SER A 15 8.75 45.91 17.92
C SER A 15 8.05 44.62 17.50
N GLY A 16 7.19 44.67 16.49
CA GLY A 16 6.44 43.55 15.98
C GLY A 16 6.42 43.46 14.44
N GLY A 17 5.76 42.48 13.92
CA GLY A 17 5.45 42.33 12.50
C GLY A 17 4.08 42.93 12.15
N PRO A 18 3.76 43.14 10.89
CA PRO A 18 2.46 43.63 10.46
C PRO A 18 1.36 42.60 10.73
N ASP A 19 0.21 43.09 11.18
CA ASP A 19 -1.01 42.31 11.21
C ASP A 19 -1.62 42.26 9.80
N LEU A 20 -1.75 41.06 9.22
CA LEU A 20 -2.43 40.83 7.97
C LEU A 20 -3.86 40.38 8.28
N VAL A 21 -4.81 41.33 8.17
CA VAL A 21 -6.23 41.06 8.41
C VAL A 21 -6.91 40.54 7.15
N GLY A 22 -7.60 39.41 7.26
CA GLY A 22 -8.31 38.79 6.17
C GLY A 22 -7.63 37.53 5.62
N ILE A 23 -7.92 37.16 4.36
CA ILE A 23 -7.31 36.02 3.68
C ILE A 23 -6.01 36.45 3.02
N THR A 24 -4.89 35.87 3.48
CA THR A 24 -3.57 36.10 2.88
C THR A 24 -3.16 34.88 2.06
N THR A 25 -2.90 35.06 0.77
CA THR A 25 -2.38 34.02 -0.11
C THR A 25 -0.91 34.26 -0.39
N MET A 26 -0.09 33.28 -0.08
CA MET A 26 1.34 33.25 -0.43
C MET A 26 1.52 32.46 -1.71
N THR A 27 1.90 33.13 -2.79
CA THR A 27 2.01 32.54 -4.14
C THR A 27 3.42 32.13 -4.53
N SER A 28 4.37 32.14 -3.57
CA SER A 28 5.72 31.67 -3.86
C SER A 28 5.69 30.16 -4.16
N PRO A 29 6.24 29.74 -5.30
CA PRO A 29 6.30 28.31 -5.62
C PRO A 29 7.40 27.56 -4.84
N TYR A 30 8.21 28.27 -4.03
CA TYR A 30 9.40 27.67 -3.44
C TYR A 30 9.22 27.30 -1.96
N TYR A 31 8.91 28.28 -1.09
CA TYR A 31 8.78 28.00 0.34
C TYR A 31 8.18 29.18 1.13
N PHE A 32 7.67 28.85 2.30
CA PHE A 32 7.37 29.80 3.36
C PHE A 32 8.27 29.48 4.56
N VAL A 33 9.01 30.45 5.05
CA VAL A 33 9.86 30.30 6.27
C VAL A 33 9.09 30.88 7.46
N PRO A 34 8.62 30.02 8.39
CA PRO A 34 8.00 30.52 9.61
C PRO A 34 9.03 31.18 10.53
N PRO A 35 8.61 32.01 11.48
CA PRO A 35 9.49 32.49 12.56
C PRO A 35 10.23 31.32 13.21
N SER A 36 11.53 31.46 13.45
CA SER A 36 12.36 30.40 14.01
C SER A 36 13.14 30.89 15.23
N GLY A 37 13.47 29.97 16.13
CA GLY A 37 14.26 30.24 17.32
C GLY A 37 14.32 29.05 18.26
N SER A 38 15.17 29.14 19.30
CA SER A 38 15.34 28.13 20.33
C SER A 38 14.10 27.93 21.21
N THR A 39 14.10 26.89 22.00
CA THR A 39 13.06 26.66 23.04
C THR A 39 12.98 27.80 24.03
N ALA A 40 14.13 28.41 24.40
CA ALA A 40 14.21 29.53 25.34
C ALA A 40 13.61 30.82 24.75
N GLU A 41 13.56 30.96 23.44
CA GLU A 41 13.01 32.14 22.74
C GLU A 41 11.51 32.00 22.43
N ARG A 42 10.82 31.04 23.05
CA ARG A 42 9.37 30.93 22.92
C ARG A 42 8.68 32.15 23.53
N PRO A 43 7.74 32.81 22.80
CA PRO A 43 6.92 33.85 23.38
C PRO A 43 6.20 33.38 24.63
N GLY A 44 6.20 34.24 25.70
CA GLY A 44 5.59 33.86 26.97
C GLY A 44 4.05 33.90 26.97
N SER A 45 3.44 34.61 26.02
CA SER A 45 1.98 34.71 25.86
C SER A 45 1.62 34.77 24.40
N PRO A 46 1.84 33.68 23.66
CA PRO A 46 1.51 33.64 22.22
C PRO A 46 0.01 33.53 21.98
N PRO A 47 -0.51 34.11 20.89
CA PRO A 47 -1.90 33.91 20.53
C PRO A 47 -2.15 32.46 20.12
N PRO A 48 -3.37 31.93 20.32
CA PRO A 48 -3.74 30.58 19.88
C PRO A 48 -3.51 30.38 18.37
N GLY A 49 -2.91 29.25 17.99
CA GLY A 49 -2.57 28.93 16.61
C GLY A 49 -1.26 29.52 16.12
N MET A 50 -0.51 30.26 16.96
CA MET A 50 0.82 30.76 16.57
C MET A 50 1.71 29.59 16.13
N LEU A 51 2.34 29.71 14.97
CA LEU A 51 3.24 28.74 14.38
C LEU A 51 4.67 29.26 14.36
N ARG A 52 5.64 28.42 14.73
CA ARG A 52 7.08 28.71 14.64
C ARG A 52 7.89 27.45 14.41
N PHE A 53 9.12 27.61 13.93
CA PHE A 53 10.11 26.53 13.86
C PHE A 53 11.04 26.59 15.08
N ASN A 54 11.11 25.52 15.86
CA ASN A 54 12.01 25.41 17.00
C ASN A 54 13.33 24.78 16.55
N THR A 55 14.41 25.55 16.69
CA THR A 55 15.74 25.17 16.23
C THR A 55 16.41 24.13 17.11
N ASP A 56 16.06 24.03 18.41
CA ASP A 56 16.64 23.03 19.32
C ASP A 56 16.14 21.62 19.01
N ILE A 57 14.87 21.51 18.61
CA ILE A 57 14.25 20.21 18.30
C ILE A 57 14.08 19.98 16.80
N GLY A 58 14.41 20.97 15.95
CA GLY A 58 14.33 20.86 14.49
C GLY A 58 12.92 20.67 13.93
N ARG A 59 11.88 21.22 14.60
CA ARG A 59 10.47 20.96 14.27
C ARG A 59 9.60 22.20 14.33
N LEU A 60 8.50 22.16 13.57
CA LEU A 60 7.43 23.15 13.70
C LEU A 60 6.66 22.94 15.01
N GLU A 61 6.32 24.04 15.66
CA GLU A 61 5.50 24.07 16.85
C GLU A 61 4.28 24.97 16.64
N VAL A 62 3.17 24.59 17.25
CA VAL A 62 1.95 25.38 17.31
C VAL A 62 1.54 25.61 18.76
N TRP A 63 1.13 26.85 19.10
CA TRP A 63 0.59 27.14 20.41
C TRP A 63 -0.87 26.70 20.54
N ARG A 64 -1.18 25.82 21.49
CA ARG A 64 -2.51 25.28 21.75
C ARG A 64 -3.15 25.84 23.00
N ASN A 65 -3.31 27.16 23.10
CA ASN A 65 -3.92 27.86 24.20
C ASN A 65 -3.16 27.79 25.55
N ASP A 66 -2.50 26.72 25.89
CA ASP A 66 -1.88 26.42 27.18
C ASP A 66 -0.44 25.88 27.07
N HIS A 67 -0.06 25.35 25.95
CA HIS A 67 1.26 24.76 25.71
C HIS A 67 1.70 24.80 24.25
N TRP A 68 3.00 24.70 24.02
CA TRP A 68 3.58 24.46 22.69
C TRP A 68 3.49 22.99 22.34
N ALA A 69 2.73 22.66 21.30
CA ALA A 69 2.64 21.33 20.72
C ALA A 69 3.53 21.24 19.49
N THR A 70 4.38 20.23 19.42
CA THR A 70 5.16 19.94 18.21
C THR A 70 4.23 19.40 17.13
N ILE A 71 4.32 19.96 15.93
CA ILE A 71 3.66 19.38 14.76
C ILE A 71 4.51 18.20 14.31
N LEU A 72 4.03 17.02 14.59
CA LEU A 72 4.59 15.79 14.07
C LEU A 72 4.01 15.55 12.67
N GLY A 73 4.56 16.25 11.68
CA GLY A 73 4.28 16.00 10.27
C GLY A 73 5.29 14.99 9.74
N GLU A 74 5.04 13.73 9.96
CA GLU A 74 5.72 12.70 9.20
C GLU A 74 4.84 12.39 7.99
N SER A 75 5.29 12.76 6.80
CA SER A 75 4.76 12.15 5.59
C SER A 75 5.34 10.74 5.56
N PRO A 76 4.51 9.69 5.63
CA PRO A 76 5.03 8.33 5.49
C PRO A 76 5.73 8.09 4.15
N ASP A 77 5.53 9.00 3.20
CA ASP A 77 6.14 8.95 1.86
C ASP A 77 7.48 9.70 1.75
N LEU A 78 7.72 10.64 2.66
CA LEU A 78 9.00 11.36 2.71
C LEU A 78 9.84 10.71 3.81
N GLY A 79 10.64 9.72 3.47
CA GLY A 79 11.53 9.06 4.43
C GLY A 79 12.26 10.07 5.30
N VAL A 80 11.84 10.19 6.56
CA VAL A 80 12.52 11.04 7.53
C VAL A 80 13.80 10.33 7.94
N SER A 81 14.91 10.80 7.44
CA SER A 81 16.18 10.54 8.10
C SER A 81 16.15 11.25 9.46
N ASN A 82 15.72 10.55 10.50
CA ASN A 82 15.91 11.01 11.86
C ASN A 82 17.41 10.91 12.21
N ALA A 83 18.16 11.90 11.76
CA ALA A 83 19.49 12.13 12.27
C ALA A 83 19.35 12.65 13.71
N GLY A 84 19.10 11.78 14.68
CA GLY A 84 19.15 12.26 16.07
C GLY A 84 18.65 11.37 17.18
N THR A 85 17.74 10.46 16.96
CA THR A 85 17.33 9.55 18.04
C THR A 85 17.10 8.16 17.49
N GLY A 86 18.08 7.32 17.52
CA GLY A 86 18.18 5.93 17.05
C GLY A 86 16.98 4.98 17.14
N GLU A 87 15.75 5.48 17.00
CA GLU A 87 14.55 4.68 17.04
C GLU A 87 13.52 5.15 15.99
N SER A 88 13.86 5.04 14.73
CA SER A 88 12.84 4.75 13.73
C SER A 88 13.39 3.69 12.81
N PRO A 89 12.81 2.49 12.83
CA PRO A 89 13.02 1.52 11.76
C PRO A 89 12.56 2.05 10.39
N ALA A 90 11.95 3.23 10.40
CA ALA A 90 11.33 3.91 9.26
C ALA A 90 12.19 4.98 8.60
N GLY A 91 13.50 4.94 8.74
CA GLY A 91 14.41 5.85 8.01
C GLY A 91 14.43 5.67 6.50
N THR A 92 13.50 4.94 5.94
CA THR A 92 13.45 4.59 4.51
C THR A 92 12.12 4.91 3.84
N GLY A 93 11.14 5.55 4.51
CA GLY A 93 9.79 5.72 3.97
C GLY A 93 9.03 4.39 3.80
N ALA A 94 7.93 4.41 3.08
CA ALA A 94 7.19 3.19 2.77
C ALA A 94 8.01 2.30 1.81
N ARG A 95 8.29 1.07 2.24
CA ARG A 95 8.90 0.02 1.41
C ARG A 95 7.83 -0.89 0.84
N GLY A 96 7.94 -1.17 -0.46
CA GLY A 96 7.22 -2.25 -1.10
C GLY A 96 8.13 -3.46 -1.29
N LEU A 97 7.61 -4.64 -1.04
CA LEU A 97 8.28 -5.92 -1.28
C LEU A 97 7.55 -6.70 -2.36
N VAL A 98 8.31 -7.37 -3.24
CA VAL A 98 7.78 -8.27 -4.27
C VAL A 98 8.52 -9.59 -4.17
N GLY A 99 7.82 -10.64 -3.76
CA GLY A 99 8.43 -11.95 -3.54
C GLY A 99 7.87 -13.07 -4.40
N ASN A 100 8.65 -14.10 -4.56
CA ASN A 100 8.27 -15.34 -5.24
C ASN A 100 7.99 -15.17 -6.76
N GLY A 101 7.14 -16.04 -7.31
CA GLY A 101 6.68 -15.99 -8.71
C GLY A 101 7.43 -16.92 -9.63
N SER A 102 7.20 -16.75 -10.93
CA SER A 102 7.92 -17.45 -12.01
C SER A 102 8.71 -16.46 -12.85
N ALA A 103 9.84 -16.91 -13.38
CA ALA A 103 10.71 -16.14 -14.28
C ALA A 103 11.09 -16.99 -15.49
N PRO A 104 11.65 -16.40 -16.56
CA PRO A 104 12.14 -17.17 -17.70
C PRO A 104 13.14 -18.26 -17.26
N GLY A 105 12.78 -19.52 -17.51
CA GLY A 105 13.61 -20.68 -17.12
C GLY A 105 13.53 -21.09 -15.65
N VAL A 106 12.76 -20.38 -14.83
CA VAL A 106 12.58 -20.66 -13.38
C VAL A 106 11.09 -20.73 -13.09
N ALA A 107 10.56 -21.93 -12.88
CA ALA A 107 9.14 -22.12 -12.62
C ALA A 107 8.70 -21.49 -11.27
N ASP A 108 9.50 -21.68 -10.24
CA ASP A 108 9.19 -21.26 -8.88
C ASP A 108 10.41 -20.50 -8.30
N SER A 109 10.33 -19.18 -8.31
CA SER A 109 11.35 -18.28 -7.77
C SER A 109 11.14 -18.05 -6.28
N ASN A 110 12.22 -17.89 -5.53
CA ASN A 110 12.22 -17.48 -4.13
C ASN A 110 12.72 -16.05 -3.89
N VAL A 111 13.10 -15.34 -4.93
CA VAL A 111 13.66 -13.98 -4.83
C VAL A 111 12.63 -13.02 -4.23
N ILE A 112 13.09 -12.20 -3.30
CA ILE A 112 12.34 -11.06 -2.76
C ILE A 112 13.08 -9.78 -3.18
N ASP A 113 12.40 -8.91 -3.91
CA ASP A 113 12.87 -7.56 -4.25
C ASP A 113 12.19 -6.53 -3.37
N TYR A 114 12.83 -5.35 -3.20
CA TYR A 114 12.18 -4.21 -2.57
C TYR A 114 12.34 -2.93 -3.38
N VAL A 115 11.38 -2.02 -3.19
CA VAL A 115 11.42 -0.65 -3.69
C VAL A 115 11.14 0.33 -2.56
N SER A 116 11.66 1.54 -2.68
CA SER A 116 11.25 2.69 -1.85
C SER A 116 10.11 3.41 -2.57
N ILE A 117 8.88 3.32 -2.08
CA ILE A 117 7.70 3.86 -2.76
C ILE A 117 7.77 5.39 -2.99
N PRO A 118 8.31 6.21 -2.06
CA PRO A 118 8.44 7.65 -2.27
C PRO A 118 9.36 8.06 -3.41
N THR A 119 10.32 7.22 -3.77
CA THR A 119 11.33 7.51 -4.80
C THR A 119 11.16 6.59 -5.99
N LEU A 120 11.20 7.14 -7.21
CA LEU A 120 11.24 6.34 -8.43
C LEU A 120 12.57 5.57 -8.52
N GLY A 121 12.55 4.41 -9.17
CA GLY A 121 13.75 3.64 -9.45
C GLY A 121 13.52 2.14 -9.46
N ASN A 122 14.56 1.42 -9.85
CA ASN A 122 14.52 -0.03 -9.93
C ASN A 122 14.51 -0.68 -8.56
N ALA A 123 13.88 -1.84 -8.49
CA ALA A 123 13.91 -2.69 -7.31
C ALA A 123 15.33 -3.20 -7.02
N GLN A 124 15.58 -3.43 -5.75
CA GLN A 124 16.83 -3.97 -5.23
C GLN A 124 16.56 -5.32 -4.57
N ASP A 125 17.55 -6.17 -4.51
CA ASP A 125 17.48 -7.44 -3.81
C ASP A 125 17.26 -7.22 -2.30
N PHE A 126 16.28 -7.95 -1.75
CA PHE A 126 15.98 -7.94 -0.32
C PHE A 126 16.49 -9.23 0.35
N GLY A 127 16.41 -10.35 -0.35
CA GLY A 127 16.70 -11.69 0.12
C GLY A 127 15.79 -12.74 -0.54
N ASN A 128 15.59 -13.87 0.10
CA ASN A 128 14.84 -14.99 -0.45
C ASN A 128 13.71 -15.46 0.48
N SER A 129 12.62 -15.98 -0.07
CA SER A 129 11.65 -16.76 0.70
C SER A 129 12.22 -18.14 1.05
N SER A 130 11.64 -18.81 2.04
CA SER A 130 12.11 -20.12 2.52
C SER A 130 12.10 -21.18 1.43
N ALA A 131 11.20 -21.08 0.45
CA ALA A 131 11.11 -21.95 -0.72
C ALA A 131 10.56 -21.20 -1.92
N GLY A 132 11.02 -21.57 -3.13
CA GLY A 132 10.48 -21.03 -4.38
C GLY A 132 9.03 -21.49 -4.60
N ARG A 133 8.17 -20.53 -4.96
CA ARG A 133 6.77 -20.77 -5.26
C ARG A 133 6.16 -19.61 -6.05
N ARG A 134 5.11 -19.87 -6.79
CA ARG A 134 4.32 -18.87 -7.52
C ARG A 134 2.90 -18.81 -6.97
N TRP A 135 2.15 -17.77 -7.33
CA TRP A 135 0.77 -17.60 -6.89
C TRP A 135 0.58 -17.65 -5.36
N SER A 136 1.61 -17.25 -4.62
CA SER A 136 1.51 -16.92 -3.21
C SER A 136 0.99 -15.50 -3.05
N ALA A 137 0.32 -15.22 -1.95
CA ALA A 137 -0.15 -13.88 -1.66
C ALA A 137 0.57 -13.29 -0.44
N ALA A 138 0.79 -11.97 -0.46
CA ALA A 138 1.52 -11.29 0.60
C ALA A 138 0.69 -10.20 1.26
N CYS A 139 0.79 -10.11 2.58
CA CYS A 139 0.21 -9.05 3.41
C CYS A 139 1.26 -8.49 4.37
N ALA A 140 0.97 -7.40 5.04
CA ALA A 140 1.96 -6.75 5.89
C ALA A 140 1.37 -6.01 7.09
N SER A 141 2.21 -5.83 8.09
CA SER A 141 2.10 -4.76 9.10
C SER A 141 3.18 -3.70 8.81
N ARG A 142 3.29 -2.69 9.64
CA ARG A 142 4.38 -1.69 9.54
C ARG A 142 5.77 -2.30 9.68
N THR A 143 5.90 -3.47 10.30
CA THR A 143 7.19 -4.08 10.62
C THR A 143 7.49 -5.37 9.88
N ARG A 144 6.47 -6.13 9.48
CA ARG A 144 6.60 -7.45 8.87
C ARG A 144 5.87 -7.56 7.54
N GLY A 145 6.56 -8.10 6.53
CA GLY A 145 5.95 -8.64 5.30
C GLY A 145 5.79 -10.15 5.43
N VAL A 146 4.64 -10.68 5.04
CA VAL A 146 4.25 -12.09 5.26
C VAL A 146 3.69 -12.66 3.97
N TRP A 147 4.20 -13.81 3.51
CA TRP A 147 3.71 -14.56 2.36
C TRP A 147 3.05 -15.86 2.80
N GLY A 148 1.90 -16.19 2.24
CA GLY A 148 1.21 -17.44 2.54
C GLY A 148 0.75 -18.18 1.29
N GLY A 149 0.72 -19.53 1.37
CA GLY A 149 0.30 -20.39 0.28
C GLY A 149 1.19 -20.34 -0.96
N GLY A 150 0.70 -20.80 -2.08
CA GLY A 150 1.40 -20.79 -3.38
C GLY A 150 1.29 -22.10 -4.12
N GLU A 151 1.81 -22.10 -5.35
CA GLU A 151 1.94 -23.31 -6.19
C GLU A 151 3.41 -23.73 -6.30
N PRO A 152 3.71 -25.03 -6.22
CA PRO A 152 2.77 -26.13 -5.93
C PRO A 152 2.02 -25.85 -4.62
N ALA A 153 0.79 -26.39 -4.50
CA ALA A 153 -0.07 -26.07 -3.37
C ALA A 153 0.59 -26.35 -2.02
N VAL A 154 0.85 -25.31 -1.26
CA VAL A 154 1.49 -25.35 0.07
C VAL A 154 0.69 -24.53 1.07
N ASP A 155 0.90 -24.83 2.35
CA ASP A 155 0.30 -24.09 3.47
C ASP A 155 1.31 -23.15 4.16
N THR A 156 2.57 -23.18 3.77
CA THR A 156 3.66 -22.40 4.35
C THR A 156 3.35 -20.90 4.44
N ILE A 157 3.62 -20.33 5.61
CA ILE A 157 3.63 -18.88 5.86
C ILE A 157 5.05 -18.45 6.24
N ASP A 158 5.66 -17.64 5.37
CA ASP A 158 6.96 -17.01 5.58
C ASP A 158 6.82 -15.56 6.01
N PHE A 159 7.79 -15.03 6.73
CA PHE A 159 7.85 -13.59 6.99
C PHE A 159 9.26 -13.02 6.93
N VAL A 160 9.33 -11.71 6.65
CA VAL A 160 10.52 -10.88 6.77
C VAL A 160 10.24 -9.66 7.65
N THR A 161 11.29 -9.03 8.15
CA THR A 161 11.21 -7.73 8.82
C THR A 161 11.59 -6.63 7.84
N PHE A 162 10.74 -5.61 7.64
CA PHE A 162 11.01 -4.51 6.68
C PHE A 162 12.27 -3.70 6.97
N ALA A 163 12.69 -3.63 8.23
CA ALA A 163 13.80 -2.77 8.65
C ALA A 163 15.17 -3.25 8.14
N SER A 164 15.32 -4.54 7.88
CA SER A 164 16.59 -5.15 7.45
C SER A 164 16.38 -6.10 6.28
N THR A 165 17.25 -6.04 5.29
CA THR A 165 17.31 -7.05 4.22
C THR A 165 17.75 -8.40 4.78
N GLY A 166 17.29 -9.48 4.19
CA GLY A 166 17.62 -10.85 4.57
C GLY A 166 16.53 -11.84 4.15
N ASP A 167 16.82 -13.11 4.33
CA ASP A 167 15.93 -14.19 3.94
C ASP A 167 14.72 -14.29 4.87
N ALA A 168 13.60 -14.75 4.30
CA ALA A 168 12.38 -14.99 5.05
C ALA A 168 12.52 -16.23 5.96
N THR A 169 11.80 -16.18 7.04
CA THR A 169 11.69 -17.30 7.98
C THR A 169 10.35 -17.99 7.79
N ASP A 170 10.38 -19.31 7.57
CA ASP A 170 9.19 -20.17 7.67
C ASP A 170 8.75 -20.26 9.13
N ALA A 171 7.52 -19.89 9.42
CA ALA A 171 7.09 -19.71 10.80
C ALA A 171 5.69 -20.23 11.13
N ALA A 172 4.86 -20.55 10.13
CA ALA A 172 3.47 -20.93 10.35
C ALA A 172 2.86 -21.59 9.10
N ASN A 173 1.61 -22.04 9.22
CA ASN A 173 0.87 -22.66 8.14
C ASN A 173 -0.54 -22.07 7.99
N LEU A 174 -1.06 -22.01 6.77
CA LEU A 174 -2.47 -21.84 6.46
C LEU A 174 -3.27 -23.05 6.98
N SER A 175 -4.57 -22.92 7.15
CA SER A 175 -5.44 -24.04 7.56
C SER A 175 -5.52 -25.14 6.48
N VAL A 176 -5.36 -24.74 5.22
CA VAL A 176 -5.38 -25.65 4.05
C VAL A 176 -4.30 -25.23 3.06
N ALA A 177 -3.51 -26.20 2.57
CA ALA A 177 -2.54 -25.99 1.50
C ALA A 177 -3.26 -25.57 0.21
N ARG A 178 -2.95 -24.37 -0.34
CA ARG A 178 -3.59 -23.84 -1.55
C ARG A 178 -2.75 -22.80 -2.26
N GLY A 179 -2.84 -22.79 -3.57
CA GLY A 179 -2.28 -21.75 -4.42
C GLY A 179 -3.34 -20.78 -4.95
N ASN A 180 -2.92 -19.79 -5.71
CA ASN A 180 -3.80 -18.79 -6.32
C ASN A 180 -4.65 -18.04 -5.28
N VAL A 181 -4.11 -17.92 -4.08
CA VAL A 181 -4.73 -17.22 -2.95
C VAL A 181 -4.60 -15.73 -3.11
N SER A 182 -5.49 -15.01 -2.46
CA SER A 182 -5.43 -13.56 -2.34
C SER A 182 -5.22 -13.17 -0.88
N SER A 183 -4.63 -12.02 -0.60
CA SER A 183 -4.37 -11.60 0.77
C SER A 183 -4.58 -10.12 0.99
N LEU A 184 -4.95 -9.79 2.20
CA LEU A 184 -5.11 -8.43 2.68
C LEU A 184 -4.75 -8.35 4.16
N SER A 185 -4.54 -7.16 4.68
CA SER A 185 -4.22 -7.00 6.09
C SER A 185 -4.58 -5.63 6.65
N ASN A 186 -4.66 -5.57 7.96
CA ASN A 186 -4.46 -4.35 8.71
C ASN A 186 -3.20 -4.49 9.58
N GLN A 187 -2.97 -3.54 10.49
CA GLN A 187 -1.80 -3.53 11.38
C GLN A 187 -1.65 -4.82 12.21
N THR A 188 -2.73 -5.52 12.50
CA THR A 188 -2.74 -6.67 13.42
C THR A 188 -2.98 -8.01 12.77
N ARG A 189 -3.87 -8.06 11.76
CA ARG A 189 -4.28 -9.31 11.12
C ARG A 189 -3.82 -9.37 9.67
N GLY A 190 -3.18 -10.47 9.31
CA GLY A 190 -2.98 -10.93 7.94
C GLY A 190 -4.05 -11.95 7.59
N ILE A 191 -4.69 -11.81 6.43
CA ILE A 191 -5.82 -12.61 5.98
C ILE A 191 -5.55 -13.15 4.60
N TRP A 192 -5.84 -14.44 4.39
CA TRP A 192 -5.79 -15.09 3.07
C TRP A 192 -7.16 -15.62 2.70
N ALA A 193 -7.60 -15.32 1.49
CA ALA A 193 -8.94 -15.63 1.02
C ALA A 193 -8.91 -16.42 -0.28
N GLY A 194 -9.81 -17.39 -0.40
CA GLY A 194 -10.00 -18.20 -1.59
C GLY A 194 -8.78 -19.01 -1.98
N GLY A 195 -8.47 -19.05 -3.29
CA GLY A 195 -7.43 -19.90 -3.86
C GLY A 195 -7.97 -21.28 -4.23
N GLY A 196 -7.07 -22.23 -4.40
CA GLY A 196 -7.53 -23.58 -4.72
C GLY A 196 -6.44 -24.62 -4.87
N THR A 197 -6.86 -25.88 -4.71
CA THR A 197 -6.08 -27.06 -5.03
C THR A 197 -6.95 -28.33 -4.92
N PRO A 198 -7.26 -29.03 -6.00
CA PRO A 198 -7.26 -28.56 -7.39
C PRO A 198 -8.45 -27.62 -7.70
N THR A 199 -9.49 -27.63 -6.85
CA THR A 199 -10.71 -26.82 -7.00
C THR A 199 -10.62 -25.51 -6.27
N ALA A 200 -11.36 -24.49 -6.72
CA ALA A 200 -11.49 -23.23 -6.01
C ALA A 200 -12.09 -23.45 -4.62
N GLN A 201 -11.62 -22.66 -3.65
CA GLN A 201 -12.02 -22.70 -2.25
C GLN A 201 -12.69 -21.38 -1.85
N ASP A 202 -13.54 -21.42 -0.84
CA ASP A 202 -14.19 -20.25 -0.24
C ASP A 202 -13.56 -19.87 1.12
N VAL A 203 -12.59 -20.64 1.60
CA VAL A 203 -11.94 -20.48 2.90
C VAL A 203 -11.28 -19.11 3.04
N ILE A 204 -11.51 -18.45 4.17
CA ILE A 204 -10.79 -17.27 4.61
C ILE A 204 -10.06 -17.61 5.90
N ASP A 205 -8.72 -17.50 5.89
CA ASP A 205 -7.86 -17.70 7.04
C ASP A 205 -7.26 -16.41 7.55
N TYR A 206 -6.90 -16.34 8.83
CA TYR A 206 -6.15 -15.21 9.37
C TYR A 206 -5.08 -15.62 10.38
N ILE A 207 -4.08 -14.74 10.51
CA ILE A 207 -3.08 -14.78 11.59
C ILE A 207 -3.03 -13.44 12.31
N THR A 208 -2.42 -13.43 13.49
CA THR A 208 -1.95 -12.20 14.14
C THR A 208 -0.51 -11.96 13.71
N ILE A 209 -0.25 -10.90 12.92
CA ILE A 209 1.08 -10.66 12.29
C ILE A 209 2.19 -10.48 13.33
N ALA A 210 1.90 -9.84 14.46
CA ALA A 210 2.91 -9.57 15.50
C ALA A 210 3.47 -10.84 16.18
N SER A 211 2.63 -11.85 16.38
CA SER A 211 3.02 -13.09 17.06
C SER A 211 3.41 -14.21 16.10
N ILE A 212 2.92 -14.18 14.89
CA ILE A 212 2.97 -15.26 13.90
C ILE A 212 2.61 -16.62 14.54
N GLY A 213 1.74 -17.34 13.92
CA GLY A 213 1.29 -18.67 14.32
C GLY A 213 0.40 -19.24 13.23
N ASN A 214 0.06 -20.52 13.34
CA ASN A 214 -0.81 -21.13 12.35
C ASN A 214 -2.12 -20.38 12.18
N ALA A 215 -2.55 -20.28 10.93
CA ALA A 215 -3.76 -19.58 10.58
C ALA A 215 -4.99 -20.20 11.23
N GLN A 216 -5.92 -19.36 11.59
CA GLN A 216 -7.21 -19.71 12.14
C GLN A 216 -8.30 -19.42 11.13
N ASP A 217 -9.39 -20.16 11.19
CA ASP A 217 -10.57 -19.90 10.37
C ASP A 217 -11.13 -18.51 10.68
N PHE A 218 -11.35 -17.74 9.62
CA PHE A 218 -12.00 -16.43 9.69
C PHE A 218 -13.47 -16.51 9.28
N GLY A 219 -13.78 -17.34 8.29
CA GLY A 219 -15.08 -17.50 7.64
C GLY A 219 -14.93 -17.86 6.17
N ASN A 220 -15.95 -17.62 5.37
CA ASN A 220 -15.99 -18.01 3.98
C ASN A 220 -16.30 -16.83 3.04
N LEU A 221 -15.82 -16.90 1.80
CA LEU A 221 -16.29 -16.12 0.68
C LEU A 221 -17.76 -16.49 0.37
N ILE A 222 -18.48 -15.60 -0.30
CA ILE A 222 -19.82 -15.90 -0.83
C ILE A 222 -19.74 -17.00 -1.88
N THR A 223 -18.69 -16.97 -2.71
CA THR A 223 -18.48 -17.94 -3.78
C THR A 223 -17.02 -18.41 -3.77
N ALA A 224 -16.81 -19.74 -3.83
CA ALA A 224 -15.47 -20.31 -3.97
C ALA A 224 -14.77 -19.75 -5.22
N ASN A 225 -13.58 -19.16 -5.04
CA ASN A 225 -12.95 -18.37 -6.10
C ASN A 225 -11.43 -18.35 -5.93
N ARG A 226 -10.70 -17.93 -6.96
CA ARG A 226 -9.23 -17.75 -6.99
C ARG A 226 -8.83 -16.62 -7.91
N TYR A 227 -7.58 -16.17 -7.78
CA TYR A 227 -7.04 -15.04 -8.55
C TYR A 227 -7.74 -13.69 -8.26
N GLN A 228 -8.36 -13.52 -7.09
CA GLN A 228 -9.00 -12.27 -6.73
C GLN A 228 -7.96 -11.17 -6.53
N ASN A 229 -8.40 -9.94 -6.67
CA ASN A 229 -7.63 -8.75 -6.36
C ASN A 229 -8.10 -8.20 -5.01
N THR A 230 -7.18 -7.82 -4.15
CA THR A 230 -7.53 -7.45 -2.77
C THR A 230 -6.93 -6.12 -2.36
N CYS A 231 -7.62 -5.43 -1.48
CA CYS A 231 -7.13 -4.24 -0.80
C CYS A 231 -7.80 -4.09 0.57
N ALA A 232 -7.34 -3.16 1.39
CA ALA A 232 -7.90 -2.97 2.72
C ALA A 232 -7.80 -1.54 3.23
N SER A 233 -8.74 -1.17 4.08
CA SER A 233 -8.56 -0.13 5.10
C SER A 233 -8.25 -0.80 6.45
N SER A 234 -8.01 -0.01 7.48
CA SER A 234 -7.81 -0.56 8.84
C SER A 234 -9.01 -1.35 9.37
N VAL A 235 -10.20 -1.19 8.78
CA VAL A 235 -11.47 -1.78 9.22
C VAL A 235 -11.97 -2.84 8.25
N ARG A 236 -11.97 -2.54 6.94
CA ARG A 236 -12.56 -3.41 5.90
C ARG A 236 -11.47 -4.02 5.01
N GLY A 237 -11.59 -5.33 4.78
CA GLY A 237 -10.91 -6.02 3.70
C GLY A 237 -11.84 -6.16 2.51
N ILE A 238 -11.33 -5.90 1.31
CA ILE A 238 -12.06 -5.96 0.05
C ILE A 238 -11.45 -7.06 -0.83
N ILE A 239 -12.29 -7.85 -1.44
CA ILE A 239 -11.93 -8.98 -2.30
C ILE A 239 -12.75 -8.83 -3.59
N ALA A 240 -12.08 -8.69 -4.74
CA ALA A 240 -12.74 -8.30 -5.97
C ALA A 240 -12.37 -9.19 -7.16
N GLY A 241 -13.35 -9.50 -8.00
CA GLY A 241 -13.17 -10.23 -9.24
C GLY A 241 -12.71 -11.67 -9.01
N GLY A 242 -11.84 -12.15 -9.89
CA GLY A 242 -11.29 -13.51 -9.85
C GLY A 242 -11.72 -14.38 -11.02
N LEU A 243 -11.31 -15.65 -10.99
CA LEU A 243 -11.58 -16.60 -12.05
C LEU A 243 -11.77 -18.01 -11.52
N VAL A 244 -12.85 -18.65 -11.92
CA VAL A 244 -13.02 -20.11 -11.94
C VAL A 244 -13.39 -20.50 -13.35
N ALA A 245 -12.41 -21.04 -14.08
CA ALA A 245 -12.54 -21.32 -15.52
C ALA A 245 -13.82 -22.10 -15.84
N PRO A 246 -14.59 -21.69 -16.86
CA PRO A 246 -14.27 -20.65 -17.85
C PRO A 246 -14.71 -19.22 -17.48
N THR A 247 -15.18 -18.96 -16.25
CA THR A 247 -15.85 -17.72 -15.85
C THR A 247 -14.93 -16.80 -15.07
N THR A 248 -14.82 -15.54 -15.51
CA THR A 248 -14.27 -14.42 -14.70
C THR A 248 -15.43 -13.69 -14.01
N PHE A 249 -15.18 -13.19 -12.82
CA PHE A 249 -16.17 -12.57 -11.97
C PHE A 249 -16.00 -11.06 -11.89
N ASP A 250 -17.09 -10.35 -11.66
CA ASP A 250 -17.14 -8.90 -11.46
C ASP A 250 -17.55 -8.50 -10.03
N TYR A 251 -18.04 -9.43 -9.23
CA TYR A 251 -18.47 -9.09 -7.86
C TYR A 251 -17.31 -8.66 -6.96
N ILE A 252 -17.64 -7.77 -6.03
CA ILE A 252 -16.77 -7.31 -4.97
C ILE A 252 -17.38 -7.75 -3.64
N GLU A 253 -16.60 -8.42 -2.82
CA GLU A 253 -16.98 -8.84 -1.48
C GLU A 253 -16.17 -8.06 -0.43
N TYR A 254 -16.69 -7.95 0.79
CA TYR A 254 -15.95 -7.36 1.89
C TYR A 254 -16.10 -8.13 3.19
N ILE A 255 -15.09 -7.98 4.04
CA ILE A 255 -15.07 -8.48 5.41
C ILE A 255 -14.76 -7.34 6.39
N THR A 256 -15.18 -7.48 7.64
CA THR A 256 -14.73 -6.63 8.74
C THR A 256 -13.52 -7.28 9.41
N ILE A 257 -12.32 -6.73 9.23
CA ILE A 257 -11.05 -7.38 9.61
C ILE A 257 -10.97 -7.73 11.11
N SER A 258 -11.56 -6.92 11.97
CA SER A 258 -11.49 -7.10 13.43
C SER A 258 -12.38 -8.22 13.97
N SER A 259 -13.37 -8.69 13.21
CA SER A 259 -14.31 -9.73 13.63
C SER A 259 -14.39 -10.84 12.59
N THR A 260 -14.29 -12.09 13.03
CA THR A 260 -14.49 -13.26 12.16
C THR A 260 -15.93 -13.34 11.66
N GLY A 261 -16.11 -13.87 10.46
CA GLY A 261 -17.41 -14.04 9.81
C GLY A 261 -17.25 -14.11 8.30
N ASN A 262 -18.33 -14.50 7.63
CA ASN A 262 -18.34 -14.63 6.18
C ASN A 262 -18.30 -13.26 5.48
N ALA A 263 -17.77 -13.27 4.26
CA ALA A 263 -17.79 -12.13 3.38
C ALA A 263 -19.22 -11.69 3.04
N GLN A 264 -19.37 -10.42 2.77
CA GLN A 264 -20.64 -9.80 2.39
C GLN A 264 -20.50 -9.11 1.04
N ASP A 265 -21.61 -8.97 0.33
CA ASP A 265 -21.64 -8.27 -0.95
C ASP A 265 -21.33 -6.78 -0.76
N PHE A 266 -20.44 -6.28 -1.62
CA PHE A 266 -20.04 -4.87 -1.65
C PHE A 266 -20.58 -4.14 -2.88
N GLY A 267 -20.64 -4.82 -4.04
CA GLY A 267 -21.00 -4.30 -5.36
C GLY A 267 -20.20 -4.99 -6.45
N ASP A 268 -20.09 -4.36 -7.63
CA ASP A 268 -19.48 -4.97 -8.81
C ASP A 268 -18.37 -4.13 -9.41
N LEU A 269 -17.42 -4.80 -10.06
CA LEU A 269 -16.44 -4.19 -10.97
C LEU A 269 -17.14 -3.75 -12.27
N THR A 270 -16.71 -2.65 -12.85
CA THR A 270 -17.19 -2.21 -14.18
C THR A 270 -16.68 -3.14 -15.30
N THR A 271 -15.55 -3.78 -15.08
CA THR A 271 -14.97 -4.79 -15.97
C THR A 271 -14.52 -5.98 -15.12
N ASN A 272 -15.00 -7.18 -15.46
CA ASN A 272 -14.63 -8.41 -14.77
C ASN A 272 -13.20 -8.82 -15.10
N PHE A 273 -12.38 -9.08 -14.08
CA PHE A 273 -11.04 -9.60 -14.24
C PHE A 273 -10.50 -10.31 -12.99
N GLY A 274 -9.50 -11.18 -13.23
CA GLY A 274 -8.72 -11.83 -12.19
C GLY A 274 -7.22 -11.72 -12.46
N ALA A 275 -6.41 -12.08 -11.47
CA ALA A 275 -4.95 -12.06 -11.56
C ALA A 275 -4.35 -10.70 -11.98
N GLY A 276 -4.99 -9.63 -11.59
CA GLY A 276 -4.47 -8.28 -11.68
C GLY A 276 -3.68 -7.90 -10.43
N SER A 277 -3.70 -6.64 -10.09
CA SER A 277 -3.16 -6.11 -8.83
C SER A 277 -4.23 -5.34 -8.06
N GLY A 278 -4.21 -5.47 -6.72
CA GLY A 278 -5.05 -4.68 -5.83
C GLY A 278 -4.20 -3.96 -4.81
N PHE A 279 -4.56 -2.72 -4.48
CA PHE A 279 -3.89 -1.90 -3.48
C PHE A 279 -4.80 -0.76 -3.01
N SER A 280 -4.44 -0.09 -1.93
CA SER A 280 -5.30 0.96 -1.36
C SER A 280 -4.52 1.96 -0.51
N ASN A 281 -5.13 3.12 -0.35
CA ASN A 281 -4.96 3.91 0.86
C ASN A 281 -6.14 3.64 1.83
N SER A 282 -6.25 4.39 2.91
CA SER A 282 -7.33 4.21 3.90
C SER A 282 -8.75 4.50 3.37
N ILE A 283 -8.88 5.13 2.21
CA ILE A 283 -10.15 5.62 1.64
C ILE A 283 -10.50 4.87 0.36
N ARG A 284 -9.56 4.78 -0.59
CA ARG A 284 -9.76 4.20 -1.92
C ARG A 284 -9.10 2.84 -2.04
N GLY A 285 -9.86 1.86 -2.51
CA GLY A 285 -9.37 0.60 -3.04
C GLY A 285 -9.24 0.70 -4.55
N VAL A 286 -8.14 0.23 -5.11
CA VAL A 286 -7.83 0.30 -6.54
C VAL A 286 -7.48 -1.09 -7.05
N PHE A 287 -7.99 -1.43 -8.23
CA PHE A 287 -7.76 -2.70 -8.91
C PHE A 287 -7.26 -2.43 -10.33
N SER A 288 -6.17 -3.05 -10.73
CA SER A 288 -5.49 -2.74 -11.98
C SER A 288 -5.10 -3.98 -12.77
N GLY A 289 -5.40 -3.97 -14.05
CA GLY A 289 -4.98 -4.99 -15.00
C GLY A 289 -5.62 -6.37 -14.75
N GLY A 290 -4.94 -7.40 -15.22
CA GLY A 290 -5.43 -8.77 -15.13
C GLY A 290 -5.97 -9.31 -16.44
N TYR A 291 -6.60 -10.49 -16.39
CA TYR A 291 -7.30 -11.06 -17.53
C TYR A 291 -8.79 -11.25 -17.20
N GLY A 292 -9.64 -11.00 -18.18
CA GLY A 292 -11.09 -11.09 -18.02
C GLY A 292 -11.78 -11.67 -19.25
N GLY A 293 -13.11 -11.68 -19.21
CA GLY A 293 -13.93 -12.21 -20.30
C GLY A 293 -13.88 -13.73 -20.41
N SER A 294 -14.12 -14.22 -21.61
CA SER A 294 -14.09 -15.67 -21.94
C SER A 294 -12.74 -16.05 -22.54
N SER A 295 -12.40 -17.36 -22.49
CA SER A 295 -11.19 -17.88 -23.13
C SER A 295 -11.06 -17.35 -24.59
N PRO A 296 -9.88 -16.85 -25.01
CA PRO A 296 -8.55 -16.99 -24.41
C PRO A 296 -8.19 -15.99 -23.30
N TYR A 297 -9.13 -15.37 -22.62
CA TYR A 297 -8.96 -14.43 -21.51
C TYR A 297 -8.08 -13.23 -21.90
N PRO A 298 -8.62 -12.24 -22.61
CA PRO A 298 -7.88 -11.04 -22.96
C PRO A 298 -7.36 -10.31 -21.71
N ARG A 299 -6.19 -9.71 -21.85
CA ARG A 299 -5.60 -8.89 -20.78
C ARG A 299 -6.08 -7.47 -20.91
N HIS A 300 -6.31 -6.86 -19.76
CA HIS A 300 -6.78 -5.49 -19.64
C HIS A 300 -5.68 -4.59 -19.02
N ASN A 301 -5.69 -3.33 -19.41
CA ASN A 301 -4.94 -2.27 -18.74
C ASN A 301 -5.82 -1.38 -17.85
N THR A 302 -7.12 -1.63 -17.84
CA THR A 302 -8.10 -0.85 -17.06
C THR A 302 -7.74 -0.80 -15.59
N ILE A 303 -7.80 0.38 -15.00
CA ILE A 303 -7.71 0.60 -13.56
C ILE A 303 -9.07 1.06 -13.06
N GLN A 304 -9.57 0.43 -12.01
CA GLN A 304 -10.86 0.74 -11.40
C GLN A 304 -10.68 1.03 -9.91
N PHE A 305 -11.55 1.82 -9.32
CA PHE A 305 -11.49 2.12 -7.90
C PHE A 305 -12.86 2.10 -7.21
N ILE A 306 -12.82 1.94 -5.90
CA ILE A 306 -13.96 2.02 -5.00
C ILE A 306 -13.64 2.95 -3.82
N THR A 307 -14.67 3.42 -3.14
CA THR A 307 -14.56 4.01 -1.81
C THR A 307 -14.79 2.93 -0.76
N ILE A 308 -13.77 2.52 -0.01
CA ILE A 308 -13.81 1.34 0.89
C ILE A 308 -14.90 1.47 1.97
N ALA A 309 -15.19 2.67 2.45
CA ALA A 309 -16.14 2.89 3.54
C ALA A 309 -17.62 2.69 3.14
N SER A 310 -17.95 2.79 1.85
CA SER A 310 -19.32 2.68 1.35
C SER A 310 -19.43 1.62 0.27
N THR A 311 -20.41 0.73 0.39
CA THR A 311 -20.74 -0.27 -0.63
C THR A 311 -21.20 0.39 -1.93
N GLY A 312 -20.92 -0.25 -3.05
CA GLY A 312 -21.29 0.20 -4.39
C GLY A 312 -20.28 -0.27 -5.45
N ASN A 313 -20.64 -0.06 -6.70
CA ASN A 313 -19.85 -0.51 -7.83
C ASN A 313 -18.57 0.33 -8.00
N SER A 314 -17.57 -0.27 -8.62
CA SER A 314 -16.33 0.42 -8.98
C SER A 314 -16.56 1.50 -10.04
N GLN A 315 -15.64 2.43 -10.11
CA GLN A 315 -15.58 3.49 -11.09
C GLN A 315 -14.27 3.41 -11.87
N ASP A 316 -14.25 3.94 -13.08
CA ASP A 316 -13.04 4.07 -13.87
C ASP A 316 -12.04 5.00 -13.20
N PHE A 317 -10.77 4.57 -13.14
CA PHE A 317 -9.66 5.36 -12.60
C PHE A 317 -8.74 5.85 -13.73
N GLY A 318 -8.51 5.04 -14.75
CA GLY A 318 -7.58 5.23 -15.84
C GLY A 318 -6.98 3.92 -16.33
N ASP A 319 -5.80 3.97 -16.94
CA ASP A 319 -5.16 2.82 -17.57
C ASP A 319 -3.74 2.57 -17.03
N ALA A 320 -3.38 1.30 -16.88
CA ALA A 320 -2.00 0.85 -16.64
C ALA A 320 -1.14 1.05 -17.91
N THR A 321 0.17 1.16 -17.75
CA THR A 321 1.10 1.36 -18.87
C THR A 321 1.12 0.16 -19.83
N VAL A 322 0.83 -1.05 -19.32
CA VAL A 322 0.82 -2.32 -20.07
C VAL A 322 -0.32 -3.24 -19.63
N SER A 323 -0.90 -3.95 -20.61
CA SER A 323 -1.92 -4.98 -20.37
C SER A 323 -1.26 -6.30 -19.95
N LEU A 324 -1.18 -6.58 -18.66
CA LEU A 324 -0.54 -7.77 -18.09
C LEU A 324 -1.45 -8.44 -17.06
N SER A 325 -1.20 -9.73 -16.84
CA SER A 325 -1.80 -10.51 -15.74
C SER A 325 -0.73 -11.13 -14.85
N GLY A 326 -1.11 -11.67 -13.70
CA GLY A 326 -0.16 -12.24 -12.75
C GLY A 326 0.75 -11.18 -12.11
N ARG A 327 0.21 -9.97 -11.96
CA ARG A 327 0.84 -8.83 -11.29
C ARG A 327 0.53 -8.85 -9.80
N THR A 328 1.30 -8.09 -9.04
CA THR A 328 0.99 -7.80 -7.64
C THR A 328 0.85 -6.31 -7.42
N GLY A 329 0.12 -5.94 -6.35
CA GLY A 329 -0.08 -4.56 -5.94
C GLY A 329 0.31 -4.31 -4.49
N PHE A 330 0.82 -3.11 -4.22
CA PHE A 330 1.07 -2.60 -2.89
C PHE A 330 1.06 -1.07 -2.92
N ALA A 331 1.02 -0.42 -1.76
CA ALA A 331 0.81 1.03 -1.73
C ALA A 331 1.51 1.74 -0.58
N SER A 332 1.61 3.05 -0.71
CA SER A 332 1.69 4.02 0.36
C SER A 332 0.35 4.77 0.49
N PRO A 333 0.16 5.70 1.44
CA PRO A 333 -1.05 6.51 1.52
C PRO A 333 -1.36 7.33 0.26
N THR A 334 -0.36 7.64 -0.56
CA THR A 334 -0.52 8.46 -1.76
C THR A 334 -0.32 7.68 -3.06
N ARG A 335 0.59 6.70 -3.10
CA ARG A 335 0.96 5.96 -4.30
C ARG A 335 0.53 4.52 -4.25
N GLY A 336 -0.10 4.07 -5.33
CA GLY A 336 -0.36 2.67 -5.60
C GLY A 336 0.62 2.14 -6.64
N ILE A 337 1.19 0.98 -6.39
CA ILE A 337 2.21 0.33 -7.22
C ILE A 337 1.66 -0.98 -7.77
N SER A 338 1.91 -1.23 -9.05
CA SER A 338 1.71 -2.53 -9.71
C SER A 338 3.02 -3.04 -10.26
N ALA A 339 3.38 -4.30 -10.01
CA ALA A 339 4.69 -4.83 -10.38
C ALA A 339 4.63 -6.20 -11.05
N GLY A 340 5.56 -6.44 -11.99
CA GLY A 340 5.72 -7.69 -12.71
C GLY A 340 4.60 -7.98 -13.69
N GLY A 341 4.44 -9.27 -14.06
CA GLY A 341 3.36 -9.74 -14.91
C GLY A 341 3.79 -10.73 -15.96
N ALA A 342 2.80 -11.38 -16.57
CA ALA A 342 2.96 -12.43 -17.56
C ALA A 342 2.43 -12.08 -18.92
N SER A 343 3.00 -12.76 -19.90
CA SER A 343 2.64 -12.85 -21.32
C SER A 343 2.98 -11.62 -22.15
N PRO A 344 4.27 -11.36 -22.31
CA PRO A 344 5.42 -12.13 -21.79
C PRO A 344 5.75 -11.82 -20.33
N PHE A 345 6.65 -12.57 -19.70
CA PHE A 345 7.21 -12.20 -18.40
C PHE A 345 7.77 -10.79 -18.46
N ASN A 346 7.44 -9.97 -17.46
CA ASN A 346 7.72 -8.55 -17.47
C ASN A 346 8.31 -8.12 -16.12
N ASN A 347 9.19 -7.11 -16.16
CA ASN A 347 9.80 -6.52 -14.98
C ASN A 347 9.26 -5.11 -14.66
N THR A 348 8.34 -4.59 -15.45
CA THR A 348 7.80 -3.23 -15.27
C THR A 348 7.17 -3.05 -13.89
N ILE A 349 7.46 -1.95 -13.27
CA ILE A 349 6.78 -1.43 -12.09
C ILE A 349 6.09 -0.13 -12.51
N ASP A 350 4.77 -0.06 -12.35
CA ASP A 350 3.97 1.13 -12.61
C ASP A 350 3.47 1.73 -11.30
N PHE A 351 3.18 3.02 -11.30
CA PHE A 351 2.51 3.66 -10.17
C PHE A 351 1.39 4.60 -10.60
N ILE A 352 0.48 4.83 -9.67
CA ILE A 352 -0.55 5.87 -9.75
C ILE A 352 -0.53 6.72 -8.46
N GLU A 353 -1.05 7.93 -8.54
CA GLU A 353 -1.37 8.74 -7.36
C GLU A 353 -2.81 8.41 -6.93
N ILE A 354 -3.00 7.65 -5.85
CA ILE A 354 -4.32 7.14 -5.41
C ILE A 354 -5.38 8.25 -5.21
N PRO A 355 -5.04 9.45 -4.67
CA PRO A 355 -6.03 10.50 -4.45
C PRO A 355 -6.65 11.08 -5.73
N THR A 356 -5.98 10.97 -6.87
CA THR A 356 -6.40 11.56 -8.15
C THR A 356 -6.50 10.50 -9.24
N THR A 357 -7.62 10.47 -9.98
CA THR A 357 -7.77 9.58 -11.14
C THR A 357 -6.82 9.97 -12.27
N GLY A 358 -6.37 8.98 -13.03
CA GLY A 358 -5.46 9.16 -14.17
C GLY A 358 -4.71 7.87 -14.49
N ASN A 359 -3.99 7.89 -15.60
CA ASN A 359 -3.23 6.74 -16.07
C ASN A 359 -1.99 6.51 -15.21
N ALA A 360 -1.57 5.26 -15.15
CA ALA A 360 -0.33 4.88 -14.50
C ALA A 360 0.89 5.43 -15.25
N VAL A 361 1.96 5.62 -14.50
CA VAL A 361 3.26 6.10 -14.97
C VAL A 361 4.33 5.08 -14.60
N ASP A 362 5.37 4.99 -15.41
CA ASP A 362 6.52 4.12 -15.14
C ASP A 362 7.20 4.51 -13.82
N PHE A 363 7.44 3.52 -12.97
CA PHE A 363 8.16 3.67 -11.71
C PHE A 363 9.61 3.19 -11.83
N GLY A 364 9.83 2.10 -12.58
CA GLY A 364 11.10 1.40 -12.72
C GLY A 364 10.89 -0.09 -12.98
N ASN A 365 11.87 -0.92 -12.64
CA ASN A 365 11.86 -2.33 -12.98
C ASN A 365 12.20 -3.22 -11.79
N LEU A 366 11.61 -4.43 -11.74
CA LEU A 366 12.07 -5.52 -10.87
C LEU A 366 13.49 -5.95 -11.26
N SER A 367 14.22 -6.56 -10.35
CA SER A 367 15.56 -7.11 -10.60
C SER A 367 15.55 -8.19 -11.68
N VAL A 368 14.45 -8.96 -11.77
CA VAL A 368 14.21 -10.02 -12.76
C VAL A 368 12.78 -9.93 -13.26
N ALA A 369 12.55 -10.12 -14.57
CA ALA A 369 11.21 -10.23 -15.13
C ALA A 369 10.47 -11.43 -14.54
N ARG A 370 9.38 -11.19 -13.79
CA ARG A 370 8.63 -12.20 -13.04
C ARG A 370 7.13 -11.96 -13.11
N ALA A 371 6.38 -13.04 -12.97
CA ALA A 371 4.93 -13.02 -12.86
C ALA A 371 4.47 -13.93 -11.73
N TYR A 372 3.18 -13.83 -11.38
CA TYR A 372 2.58 -14.68 -10.35
C TYR A 372 3.22 -14.44 -8.98
N VAL A 373 3.58 -13.20 -8.74
CA VAL A 373 4.32 -12.70 -7.58
C VAL A 373 3.37 -12.26 -6.47
N GLY A 374 3.84 -12.30 -5.23
CA GLY A 374 3.13 -11.74 -4.07
C GLY A 374 3.83 -10.47 -3.58
N GLY A 375 3.08 -9.37 -3.43
CA GLY A 375 3.63 -8.10 -2.96
C GLY A 375 2.89 -7.51 -1.79
N CYS A 376 3.63 -6.78 -0.96
CA CYS A 376 3.09 -6.07 0.20
C CYS A 376 3.93 -4.82 0.51
N SER A 377 3.44 -3.96 1.38
CA SER A 377 4.17 -2.77 1.83
C SER A 377 3.87 -2.43 3.29
N ASN A 378 4.78 -1.74 3.93
CA ASN A 378 4.61 -1.24 5.29
C ASN A 378 3.88 0.12 5.36
N GLY A 379 3.25 0.56 4.27
CA GLY A 379 2.53 1.83 4.13
C GLY A 379 1.14 1.72 3.50
N HIS A 380 0.58 0.52 3.33
CA HIS A 380 -0.70 0.31 2.66
C HIS A 380 -1.92 0.81 3.48
N GLY A 381 -3.10 0.89 2.85
CA GLY A 381 -4.31 1.48 3.42
C GLY A 381 -4.87 0.81 4.68
N GLY A 382 -4.45 -0.41 4.99
CA GLY A 382 -4.83 -1.14 6.20
C GLY A 382 -4.05 -0.75 7.47
N LEU A 383 -3.03 0.13 7.37
CA LEU A 383 -2.06 0.44 8.46
C LEU A 383 -2.33 1.74 9.19
#